data_569c620a6ad2ad9aec222fa8607fcc5a
#
_entry.id   569c620a6ad2ad9aec222fa8607fcc5a
#
_cell.length_a   1.000
_cell.length_b   1.000
_cell.length_c   1.000
_cell.angle_alpha   90.00
_cell.angle_beta   90.00
_cell.angle_gamma   90.00
#
_symmetry.space_group_name_H-M   'P 1'
#
loop_
_entity.id
_entity.type
_entity.pdbx_description
1 polymer ?
#
loop_
_entity_poly.entity_id
_entity_poly.type
_entity_poly.pdbx_seq_one_letter_code
_entity_poly.pdbx_strand_id
1 'polypeptide(L)'
;MVCALGAAVCFGTATVLQAVAARAATAGGGGDAALLLRALRQWRYLAGLGLDGLGFVFQIAALRSLPIYAVGAALASSLAVTAVVAARLLKVRLSGVEWGAVGVVCAGLAMLGLASGAEGHRDGSMTLKWAMLGTAVVVLLLGLVGGRLPERGRALTLGLGAGFGFGVVEVAVRLIDSLKPSTLVGNPATYALLVGGGAAFLLLTTALQRGSVTTATAGLVIGETIGPAAVGVVWLGDRTREGLEWLAVLGFVVAVVGALALARFGEAPASGGGAVEGAGELG
;
A
#
# COMPACT_ATOMS: atom_id res chain seq x y z
N MET A 1 -3.26 -17.75 0.78
CA MET A 1 -2.85 -17.07 -0.47
C MET A 1 -4.03 -16.49 -1.25
N VAL A 2 -5.15 -17.23 -1.45
CA VAL A 2 -6.32 -16.70 -2.18
C VAL A 2 -6.86 -15.41 -1.57
N CYS A 3 -7.01 -15.33 -0.24
CA CYS A 3 -7.45 -14.10 0.43
C CYS A 3 -6.47 -12.94 0.25
N ALA A 4 -5.16 -13.19 0.33
CA ALA A 4 -4.14 -12.14 0.13
C ALA A 4 -4.17 -11.57 -1.30
N LEU A 5 -4.30 -12.44 -2.31
CA LEU A 5 -4.47 -12.01 -3.69
C LEU A 5 -5.83 -11.32 -3.91
N GLY A 6 -6.90 -11.81 -3.26
CA GLY A 6 -8.21 -11.16 -3.25
C GLY A 6 -8.16 -9.74 -2.70
N ALA A 7 -7.43 -9.53 -1.60
CA ALA A 7 -7.18 -8.21 -1.04
C ALA A 7 -6.44 -7.29 -2.04
N ALA A 8 -5.38 -7.79 -2.67
CA ALA A 8 -4.62 -7.04 -3.66
C ALA A 8 -5.47 -6.63 -4.88
N VAL A 9 -6.36 -7.52 -5.36
CA VAL A 9 -7.29 -7.22 -6.45
C VAL A 9 -8.29 -6.14 -6.01
N CYS A 10 -8.83 -6.23 -4.80
CA CYS A 10 -9.76 -5.25 -4.27
C CYS A 10 -9.09 -3.87 -4.14
N PHE A 11 -7.94 -3.78 -3.49
CA PHE A 11 -7.21 -2.51 -3.30
C PHE A 11 -6.75 -1.90 -4.63
N GLY A 12 -6.18 -2.71 -5.53
CA GLY A 12 -5.75 -2.22 -6.84
C GLY A 12 -6.90 -1.69 -7.69
N THR A 13 -8.05 -2.37 -7.65
CA THR A 13 -9.27 -1.92 -8.37
C THR A 13 -9.88 -0.68 -7.70
N ALA A 14 -9.94 -0.65 -6.37
CA ALA A 14 -10.42 0.49 -5.59
C ALA A 14 -9.64 1.76 -5.93
N THR A 15 -8.32 1.67 -5.94
CA THR A 15 -7.41 2.79 -6.27
C THR A 15 -7.76 3.40 -7.64
N VAL A 16 -8.01 2.57 -8.65
CA VAL A 16 -8.36 3.06 -10.00
C VAL A 16 -9.73 3.73 -10.01
N LEU A 17 -10.74 3.13 -9.37
CA LEU A 17 -12.09 3.69 -9.32
C LEU A 17 -12.10 5.04 -8.58
N GLN A 18 -11.38 5.14 -7.47
CA GLN A 18 -11.23 6.38 -6.70
C GLN A 18 -10.49 7.44 -7.50
N ALA A 19 -9.40 7.08 -8.19
CA ALA A 19 -8.65 8.00 -9.04
C ALA A 19 -9.49 8.57 -10.19
N VAL A 20 -10.30 7.71 -10.85
CA VAL A 20 -11.21 8.15 -11.91
C VAL A 20 -12.30 9.07 -11.37
N ALA A 21 -12.85 8.75 -10.21
CA ALA A 21 -13.86 9.60 -9.57
C ALA A 21 -13.29 10.95 -9.12
N ALA A 22 -12.08 10.96 -8.54
CA ALA A 22 -11.39 12.18 -8.15
C ALA A 22 -11.13 13.12 -9.34
N ARG A 23 -10.63 12.57 -10.46
CA ARG A 23 -10.43 13.35 -11.71
C ARG A 23 -11.72 13.95 -12.24
N ALA A 24 -12.82 13.19 -12.21
CA ALA A 24 -14.11 13.71 -12.64
C ALA A 24 -14.66 14.81 -11.71
N ALA A 25 -14.34 14.76 -10.41
CA ALA A 25 -14.74 15.79 -9.45
C ALA A 25 -13.97 17.11 -9.66
N THR A 26 -12.67 17.06 -9.99
CA THR A 26 -11.83 18.24 -10.23
C THR A 26 -12.27 19.04 -11.45
N ALA A 27 -12.85 18.41 -12.46
CA ALA A 27 -13.36 19.09 -13.66
C ALA A 27 -14.49 20.11 -13.38
N GLY A 28 -15.10 20.08 -12.19
CA GLY A 28 -16.24 20.96 -11.82
C GLY A 28 -15.88 22.23 -11.05
N GLY A 29 -14.58 22.50 -10.77
CA GLY A 29 -14.12 23.67 -10.00
C GLY A 29 -14.63 23.68 -8.54
N GLY A 30 -13.97 24.41 -7.64
CA GLY A 30 -14.38 24.58 -6.24
C GLY A 30 -13.28 24.20 -5.24
N GLY A 31 -13.46 24.58 -3.96
CA GLY A 31 -12.50 24.30 -2.89
C GLY A 31 -12.47 22.81 -2.48
N ASP A 32 -11.41 22.40 -1.76
CA ASP A 32 -11.10 21.00 -1.41
C ASP A 32 -12.27 20.24 -0.75
N ALA A 33 -13.03 20.88 0.13
CA ALA A 33 -14.19 20.26 0.77
C ALA A 33 -15.34 19.98 -0.20
N ALA A 34 -15.57 20.86 -1.18
CA ALA A 34 -16.59 20.66 -2.21
C ALA A 34 -16.19 19.56 -3.20
N LEU A 35 -14.89 19.41 -3.49
CA LEU A 35 -14.34 18.34 -4.32
C LEU A 35 -14.51 16.97 -3.66
N LEU A 36 -14.23 16.88 -2.35
CA LEU A 36 -14.45 15.66 -1.56
C LEU A 36 -15.93 15.23 -1.54
N LEU A 37 -16.82 16.18 -1.27
CA LEU A 37 -18.27 15.91 -1.27
C LEU A 37 -18.78 15.46 -2.65
N ARG A 38 -18.25 16.03 -3.74
CA ARG A 38 -18.61 15.60 -5.10
C ARG A 38 -18.05 14.20 -5.42
N ALA A 39 -16.82 13.91 -5.00
CA ALA A 39 -16.23 12.58 -5.16
C ALA A 39 -17.05 11.52 -4.39
N LEU A 40 -17.41 11.80 -3.14
CA LEU A 40 -18.25 10.94 -2.30
C LEU A 40 -19.65 10.69 -2.87
N ARG A 41 -20.19 11.59 -3.69
CA ARG A 41 -21.48 11.40 -4.38
C ARG A 41 -21.37 10.55 -5.64
N GLN A 42 -20.15 10.24 -6.12
CA GLN A 42 -19.96 9.40 -7.30
C GLN A 42 -19.99 7.92 -6.90
N TRP A 43 -20.83 7.14 -7.57
CA TRP A 43 -20.94 5.69 -7.32
C TRP A 43 -19.61 4.96 -7.46
N ARG A 44 -18.72 5.41 -8.37
CA ARG A 44 -17.37 4.85 -8.56
C ARG A 44 -16.50 5.02 -7.34
N TYR A 45 -16.58 6.16 -6.66
CA TYR A 45 -15.85 6.41 -5.41
C TYR A 45 -16.38 5.53 -4.28
N LEU A 46 -17.71 5.43 -4.14
CA LEU A 46 -18.34 4.57 -3.14
C LEU A 46 -18.05 3.08 -3.40
N ALA A 47 -18.06 2.66 -4.68
CA ALA A 47 -17.66 1.30 -5.05
C ALA A 47 -16.19 1.03 -4.71
N GLY A 48 -15.29 2.00 -4.96
CA GLY A 48 -13.89 1.93 -4.54
C GLY A 48 -13.74 1.78 -3.03
N LEU A 49 -14.45 2.60 -2.26
CA LEU A 49 -14.45 2.52 -0.79
C LEU A 49 -15.00 1.16 -0.27
N GLY A 50 -16.04 0.64 -0.92
CA GLY A 50 -16.58 -0.69 -0.63
C GLY A 50 -15.56 -1.80 -0.93
N LEU A 51 -14.81 -1.68 -2.03
CA LEU A 51 -13.72 -2.60 -2.37
C LEU A 51 -12.55 -2.50 -1.38
N ASP A 52 -12.22 -1.30 -0.88
CA ASP A 52 -11.20 -1.16 0.18
C ASP A 52 -11.64 -1.88 1.45
N GLY A 53 -12.91 -1.72 1.85
CA GLY A 53 -13.45 -2.44 3.00
C GLY A 53 -13.42 -3.96 2.81
N LEU A 54 -13.81 -4.45 1.64
CA LEU A 54 -13.75 -5.88 1.29
C LEU A 54 -12.31 -6.39 1.24
N GLY A 55 -11.40 -5.60 0.66
CA GLY A 55 -9.97 -5.88 0.62
C GLY A 55 -9.39 -6.00 2.03
N PHE A 56 -9.79 -5.12 2.94
CA PHE A 56 -9.35 -5.19 4.33
C PHE A 56 -9.87 -6.44 5.06
N VAL A 57 -11.10 -6.87 4.80
CA VAL A 57 -11.63 -8.16 5.32
C VAL A 57 -10.80 -9.33 4.80
N PHE A 58 -10.49 -9.36 3.51
CA PHE A 58 -9.61 -10.38 2.93
C PHE A 58 -8.19 -10.33 3.50
N GLN A 59 -7.66 -9.14 3.74
CA GLN A 59 -6.35 -8.94 4.37
C GLN A 59 -6.33 -9.52 5.79
N ILE A 60 -7.34 -9.22 6.61
CA ILE A 60 -7.47 -9.81 7.96
C ILE A 60 -7.49 -11.34 7.89
N ALA A 61 -8.29 -11.90 6.98
CA ALA A 61 -8.36 -13.35 6.81
C ALA A 61 -7.01 -13.95 6.36
N ALA A 62 -6.28 -13.26 5.48
CA ALA A 62 -4.96 -13.66 5.04
C ALA A 62 -3.93 -13.62 6.17
N LEU A 63 -3.90 -12.54 6.94
CA LEU A 63 -2.98 -12.35 8.09
C LEU A 63 -3.21 -13.37 9.21
N ARG A 64 -4.39 -13.98 9.28
CA ARG A 64 -4.72 -15.05 10.24
C ARG A 64 -4.38 -16.46 9.74
N SER A 65 -3.83 -16.60 8.55
CA SER A 65 -3.56 -17.90 7.94
C SER A 65 -2.23 -17.96 7.19
N LEU A 66 -1.53 -16.84 7.08
CA LEU A 66 -0.28 -16.74 6.34
C LEU A 66 0.74 -15.90 7.10
N PRO A 67 2.04 -16.16 6.90
CA PRO A 67 3.11 -15.30 7.38
C PRO A 67 2.95 -13.86 6.86
N ILE A 68 3.30 -12.87 7.70
CA ILE A 68 3.14 -11.44 7.36
C ILE A 68 3.91 -11.09 6.07
N TYR A 69 5.13 -11.61 5.91
CA TYR A 69 5.95 -11.34 4.72
C TYR A 69 5.26 -11.78 3.41
N ALA A 70 4.48 -12.87 3.45
CA ALA A 70 3.76 -13.38 2.29
C ALA A 70 2.52 -12.53 1.99
N VAL A 71 1.85 -12.04 3.03
CA VAL A 71 0.70 -11.13 2.88
C VAL A 71 1.16 -9.77 2.36
N GLY A 72 2.20 -9.17 2.94
CA GLY A 72 2.74 -7.87 2.50
C GLY A 72 3.20 -7.90 1.04
N ALA A 73 3.92 -8.96 0.62
CA ALA A 73 4.30 -9.11 -0.78
C ALA A 73 3.09 -9.30 -1.72
N ALA A 74 2.06 -10.03 -1.27
CA ALA A 74 0.83 -10.15 -2.04
C ALA A 74 0.10 -8.82 -2.18
N LEU A 75 0.06 -8.01 -1.11
CA LEU A 75 -0.52 -6.66 -1.16
C LEU A 75 0.27 -5.72 -2.07
N ALA A 76 1.60 -5.80 -2.10
CA ALA A 76 2.42 -5.04 -3.04
C ALA A 76 2.04 -5.33 -4.51
N SER A 77 1.50 -6.52 -4.82
CA SER A 77 0.97 -6.83 -6.15
C SER A 77 -0.27 -6.04 -6.55
N SER A 78 -0.91 -5.33 -5.60
CA SER A 78 -2.01 -4.41 -5.92
C SER A 78 -1.60 -3.35 -6.94
N LEU A 79 -0.32 -2.97 -6.99
CA LEU A 79 0.22 -2.09 -8.03
C LEU A 79 0.11 -2.70 -9.43
N ALA A 80 0.37 -4.01 -9.56
CA ALA A 80 0.19 -4.72 -10.84
C ALA A 80 -1.29 -4.75 -11.25
N VAL A 81 -2.18 -5.00 -10.28
CA VAL A 81 -3.64 -4.95 -10.52
C VAL A 81 -4.06 -3.53 -10.92
N THR A 82 -3.58 -2.51 -10.20
CA THR A 82 -3.83 -1.10 -10.52
C THR A 82 -3.43 -0.78 -11.96
N ALA A 83 -2.22 -1.19 -12.40
CA ALA A 83 -1.74 -0.96 -13.76
C ALA A 83 -2.64 -1.63 -14.80
N VAL A 84 -3.00 -2.90 -14.60
CA VAL A 84 -3.85 -3.66 -15.54
C VAL A 84 -5.27 -3.11 -15.59
N VAL A 85 -5.88 -2.81 -14.44
CA VAL A 85 -7.25 -2.26 -14.36
C VAL A 85 -7.29 -0.85 -14.94
N ALA A 86 -6.31 0.00 -14.63
CA ALA A 86 -6.20 1.34 -15.20
C ALA A 86 -6.07 1.28 -16.73
N ALA A 87 -5.21 0.41 -17.25
CA ALA A 87 -5.05 0.24 -18.68
C ALA A 87 -6.36 -0.18 -19.37
N ARG A 88 -7.10 -1.13 -18.79
CA ARG A 88 -8.39 -1.57 -19.34
C ARG A 88 -9.48 -0.52 -19.24
N LEU A 89 -9.58 0.16 -18.08
CA LEU A 89 -10.63 1.16 -17.83
C LEU A 89 -10.41 2.44 -18.65
N LEU A 90 -9.15 2.87 -18.78
CA LEU A 90 -8.76 4.07 -19.54
C LEU A 90 -8.45 3.75 -21.00
N LYS A 91 -8.57 2.49 -21.42
CA LYS A 91 -8.28 2.00 -22.79
C LYS A 91 -6.86 2.35 -23.28
N VAL A 92 -5.90 2.42 -22.35
CA VAL A 92 -4.48 2.63 -22.63
C VAL A 92 -3.80 1.28 -22.77
N ARG A 93 -2.87 1.13 -23.72
CA ARG A 93 -2.11 -0.11 -23.88
C ARG A 93 -0.90 -0.08 -22.93
N LEU A 94 -0.75 -1.12 -22.14
CA LEU A 94 0.48 -1.34 -21.38
C LEU A 94 1.62 -1.65 -22.36
N SER A 95 2.78 -1.06 -22.10
CA SER A 95 4.01 -1.35 -22.84
C SER A 95 4.53 -2.75 -22.51
N GLY A 96 5.41 -3.29 -23.35
CA GLY A 96 6.04 -4.60 -23.08
C GLY A 96 6.82 -4.63 -21.76
N VAL A 97 7.40 -3.49 -21.36
CA VAL A 97 8.14 -3.35 -20.09
C VAL A 97 7.21 -3.44 -18.89
N GLU A 98 6.03 -2.80 -18.96
CA GLU A 98 5.01 -2.87 -17.89
C GLU A 98 4.46 -4.30 -17.76
N TRP A 99 4.19 -5.00 -18.87
CA TRP A 99 3.82 -6.41 -18.83
C TRP A 99 4.92 -7.29 -18.26
N GLY A 100 6.19 -6.98 -18.57
CA GLY A 100 7.34 -7.64 -17.98
C GLY A 100 7.38 -7.46 -16.46
N ALA A 101 7.17 -6.25 -15.97
CA ALA A 101 7.11 -5.95 -14.53
C ALA A 101 5.95 -6.67 -13.82
N VAL A 102 4.76 -6.75 -14.44
CA VAL A 102 3.64 -7.57 -13.94
C VAL A 102 4.06 -9.04 -13.84
N GLY A 103 4.74 -9.57 -14.87
CA GLY A 103 5.25 -10.95 -14.87
C GLY A 103 6.24 -11.20 -13.75
N VAL A 104 7.14 -10.26 -13.48
CA VAL A 104 8.12 -10.33 -12.37
C VAL A 104 7.40 -10.38 -11.02
N VAL A 105 6.39 -9.54 -10.79
CA VAL A 105 5.58 -9.60 -9.56
C VAL A 105 4.92 -10.96 -9.42
N CYS A 106 4.28 -11.46 -10.47
CA CYS A 106 3.61 -12.77 -10.44
C CYS A 106 4.60 -13.91 -10.14
N ALA A 107 5.81 -13.87 -10.72
CA ALA A 107 6.85 -14.86 -10.45
C ALA A 107 7.32 -14.80 -8.98
N GLY A 108 7.58 -13.61 -8.45
CA GLY A 108 7.93 -13.42 -7.03
C GLY A 108 6.86 -13.97 -6.08
N LEU A 109 5.59 -13.69 -6.37
CA LEU A 109 4.47 -14.20 -5.58
C LEU A 109 4.32 -15.73 -5.66
N ALA A 110 4.55 -16.32 -6.84
CA ALA A 110 4.52 -17.78 -7.00
C ALA A 110 5.63 -18.42 -6.15
N MET A 111 6.85 -17.86 -6.16
CA MET A 111 7.97 -18.32 -5.33
C MET A 111 7.64 -18.22 -3.83
N LEU A 112 7.08 -17.08 -3.39
CA LEU A 112 6.64 -16.89 -2.01
C LEU A 112 5.54 -17.87 -1.60
N GLY A 113 4.56 -18.11 -2.48
CA GLY A 113 3.48 -19.08 -2.23
C GLY A 113 4.01 -20.50 -2.05
N LEU A 114 5.03 -20.90 -2.83
CA LEU A 114 5.67 -22.20 -2.72
C LEU A 114 6.51 -22.31 -1.43
N ALA A 115 7.20 -21.24 -1.04
CA ALA A 115 8.07 -21.21 0.13
C ALA A 115 7.31 -20.90 1.45
N SER A 116 6.06 -20.45 1.36
CA SER A 116 5.27 -20.08 2.54
C SER A 116 5.04 -21.28 3.45
N GLY A 117 5.48 -21.16 4.69
CA GLY A 117 5.29 -22.12 5.75
C GLY A 117 4.05 -21.80 6.60
N ALA A 118 4.09 -22.21 7.86
CA ALA A 118 3.04 -21.91 8.82
C ALA A 118 3.18 -20.46 9.34
N GLU A 119 2.06 -19.84 9.64
CA GLU A 119 2.03 -18.61 10.40
C GLU A 119 2.63 -18.83 11.81
N GLY A 120 3.28 -17.82 12.35
CA GLY A 120 3.78 -17.87 13.71
C GLY A 120 2.63 -17.84 14.73
N HIS A 121 2.70 -18.73 15.72
CA HIS A 121 1.70 -18.83 16.80
C HIS A 121 2.23 -18.26 18.11
N ARG A 122 3.29 -17.46 18.08
CA ARG A 122 3.76 -16.78 19.29
C ARG A 122 2.76 -15.71 19.68
N ASP A 123 2.22 -15.84 20.89
CA ASP A 123 1.37 -14.80 21.47
C ASP A 123 2.19 -13.50 21.54
N GLY A 124 1.66 -12.45 20.93
CA GLY A 124 2.30 -11.16 20.97
C GLY A 124 2.40 -10.65 22.42
N SER A 125 3.63 -10.50 22.91
CA SER A 125 3.84 -9.98 24.26
C SER A 125 3.16 -8.62 24.43
N MET A 126 2.75 -8.29 25.66
CA MET A 126 2.21 -6.97 25.98
C MET A 126 3.20 -5.85 25.58
N THR A 127 4.50 -6.12 25.74
CA THR A 127 5.58 -5.23 25.29
C THR A 127 5.52 -4.96 23.79
N LEU A 128 5.28 -5.97 22.97
CA LEU A 128 5.14 -5.80 21.50
C LEU A 128 3.89 -4.98 21.15
N LYS A 129 2.76 -5.20 21.85
CA LYS A 129 1.53 -4.42 21.65
C LYS A 129 1.77 -2.93 21.94
N TRP A 130 2.46 -2.60 23.03
CA TRP A 130 2.85 -1.23 23.36
C TRP A 130 3.90 -0.67 22.40
N ALA A 131 4.85 -1.47 21.95
CA ALA A 131 5.84 -1.05 20.95
C ALA A 131 5.16 -0.67 19.62
N MET A 132 4.16 -1.43 19.18
CA MET A 132 3.39 -1.09 17.98
C MET A 132 2.61 0.22 18.15
N LEU A 133 2.01 0.45 19.31
CA LEU A 133 1.35 1.72 19.59
C LEU A 133 2.37 2.88 19.64
N GLY A 134 3.51 2.69 20.25
CA GLY A 134 4.60 3.67 20.22
C GLY A 134 5.08 3.99 18.81
N THR A 135 5.25 2.96 17.97
CA THR A 135 5.60 3.14 16.56
C THR A 135 4.53 3.91 15.80
N ALA A 136 3.24 3.62 16.02
CA ALA A 136 2.14 4.36 15.40
C ALA A 136 2.17 5.85 15.79
N VAL A 137 2.44 6.17 17.05
CA VAL A 137 2.58 7.56 17.52
C VAL A 137 3.80 8.23 16.90
N VAL A 138 4.94 7.55 16.81
CA VAL A 138 6.14 8.09 16.14
C VAL A 138 5.86 8.38 14.67
N VAL A 139 5.18 7.49 13.96
CA VAL A 139 4.76 7.69 12.58
C VAL A 139 3.87 8.92 12.44
N LEU A 140 2.91 9.10 13.35
CA LEU A 140 2.04 10.28 13.37
C LEU A 140 2.84 11.57 13.59
N LEU A 141 3.79 11.57 14.54
CA LEU A 141 4.66 12.71 14.81
C LEU A 141 5.60 13.03 13.64
N LEU A 142 6.13 12.02 12.98
CA LEU A 142 6.92 12.19 11.76
C LEU A 142 6.11 12.90 10.66
N GLY A 143 4.82 12.66 10.57
CA GLY A 143 3.92 13.38 9.67
C GLY A 143 3.87 14.88 9.95
N LEU A 144 3.84 15.26 11.22
CA LEU A 144 3.81 16.67 11.63
C LEU A 144 5.12 17.40 11.31
N VAL A 145 6.25 16.70 11.39
CA VAL A 145 7.58 17.27 11.10
C VAL A 145 7.93 17.15 9.60
N GLY A 146 7.50 16.07 8.96
CA GLY A 146 7.82 15.74 7.57
C GLY A 146 7.38 16.81 6.56
N GLY A 147 6.31 17.56 6.88
CA GLY A 147 5.87 18.70 6.07
C GLY A 147 6.88 19.85 5.95
N ARG A 148 7.89 19.91 6.83
CA ARG A 148 8.95 20.92 6.85
C ARG A 148 10.21 20.54 6.07
N LEU A 149 10.30 19.30 5.58
CA LEU A 149 11.45 18.79 4.85
C LEU A 149 11.51 19.33 3.41
N PRO A 150 12.72 19.43 2.80
CA PRO A 150 12.88 19.76 1.39
C PRO A 150 12.13 18.74 0.51
N GLU A 151 11.68 19.19 -0.66
CA GLU A 151 10.72 18.47 -1.52
C GLU A 151 11.11 17.01 -1.82
N ARG A 152 12.38 16.76 -2.16
CA ARG A 152 12.88 15.40 -2.47
C ARG A 152 12.90 14.45 -1.25
N GLY A 153 13.32 14.96 -0.08
CA GLY A 153 13.33 14.17 1.16
C GLY A 153 11.92 13.96 1.71
N ARG A 154 11.03 14.93 1.53
CA ARG A 154 9.65 14.90 2.04
C ARG A 154 8.84 13.74 1.47
N ALA A 155 8.84 13.55 0.14
CA ALA A 155 8.08 12.48 -0.51
C ALA A 155 8.50 11.08 -0.02
N LEU A 156 9.81 10.83 0.08
CA LEU A 156 10.34 9.57 0.56
C LEU A 156 10.03 9.34 2.05
N THR A 157 10.25 10.36 2.90
CA THR A 157 10.02 10.26 4.34
C THR A 157 8.55 10.04 4.67
N LEU A 158 7.65 10.78 4.01
CA LEU A 158 6.22 10.62 4.19
C LEU A 158 5.72 9.27 3.62
N GLY A 159 6.26 8.84 2.48
CA GLY A 159 5.97 7.53 1.89
C GLY A 159 6.41 6.39 2.81
N LEU A 160 7.66 6.41 3.30
CA LEU A 160 8.17 5.44 4.27
C LEU A 160 7.33 5.45 5.57
N GLY A 161 7.01 6.64 6.10
CA GLY A 161 6.16 6.77 7.27
C GLY A 161 4.78 6.16 7.05
N ALA A 162 4.16 6.40 5.90
CA ALA A 162 2.90 5.78 5.52
C ALA A 162 3.02 4.25 5.47
N GLY A 163 4.09 3.73 4.84
CA GLY A 163 4.37 2.30 4.77
C GLY A 163 4.53 1.67 6.15
N PHE A 164 5.33 2.28 7.03
CA PHE A 164 5.44 1.80 8.42
C PHE A 164 4.12 1.86 9.17
N GLY A 165 3.30 2.88 8.94
CA GLY A 165 1.97 2.98 9.56
C GLY A 165 1.03 1.85 9.11
N PHE A 166 0.97 1.53 7.82
CA PHE A 166 0.24 0.35 7.32
C PHE A 166 0.84 -0.95 7.82
N GLY A 167 2.17 -1.03 7.90
CA GLY A 167 2.85 -2.17 8.52
C GLY A 167 2.47 -2.39 9.98
N VAL A 168 2.30 -1.31 10.75
CA VAL A 168 1.75 -1.41 12.11
C VAL A 168 0.33 -1.98 12.09
N VAL A 169 -0.50 -1.61 11.12
CA VAL A 169 -1.86 -2.19 10.97
C VAL A 169 -1.79 -3.71 10.75
N GLU A 170 -0.89 -4.18 9.88
CA GLU A 170 -0.73 -5.62 9.61
C GLU A 170 -0.33 -6.39 10.87
N VAL A 171 0.67 -5.89 11.59
CA VAL A 171 1.11 -6.50 12.85
C VAL A 171 0.01 -6.43 13.90
N ALA A 172 -0.66 -5.28 14.04
CA ALA A 172 -1.72 -5.08 15.03
C ALA A 172 -2.91 -6.04 14.81
N VAL A 173 -3.29 -6.31 13.55
CA VAL A 173 -4.32 -7.31 13.22
C VAL A 173 -3.95 -8.69 13.78
N ARG A 174 -2.67 -9.07 13.72
CA ARG A 174 -2.15 -10.34 14.26
C ARG A 174 -2.14 -10.37 15.81
N LEU A 175 -1.99 -9.19 16.45
CA LEU A 175 -1.96 -9.04 17.90
C LEU A 175 -3.34 -8.89 18.54
N ILE A 176 -4.41 -8.82 17.75
CA ILE A 176 -5.79 -8.80 18.22
C ILE A 176 -6.35 -10.21 18.22
N ASP A 177 -6.37 -10.84 19.39
CA ASP A 177 -6.76 -12.24 19.56
C ASP A 177 -8.29 -12.45 19.46
N SER A 178 -9.09 -11.42 19.77
CA SER A 178 -10.54 -11.51 19.79
C SER A 178 -11.23 -10.23 19.38
N LEU A 179 -12.30 -10.35 18.61
CA LEU A 179 -13.14 -9.23 18.16
C LEU A 179 -14.24 -8.84 19.17
N LYS A 180 -14.20 -9.40 20.39
CA LYS A 180 -15.15 -9.00 21.44
C LYS A 180 -14.89 -7.53 21.85
N PRO A 181 -15.92 -6.70 21.98
CA PRO A 181 -15.75 -5.26 22.28
C PRO A 181 -14.91 -5.00 23.54
N SER A 182 -15.10 -5.79 24.60
CA SER A 182 -14.33 -5.67 25.84
C SER A 182 -12.83 -5.93 25.66
N THR A 183 -12.47 -6.91 24.79
CA THR A 183 -11.08 -7.23 24.49
C THR A 183 -10.46 -6.17 23.59
N LEU A 184 -11.20 -5.67 22.60
CA LEU A 184 -10.74 -4.63 21.69
C LEU A 184 -10.40 -3.33 22.42
N VAL A 185 -11.26 -2.89 23.35
CA VAL A 185 -11.02 -1.66 24.13
C VAL A 185 -9.82 -1.78 25.05
N GLY A 186 -9.57 -2.97 25.61
CA GLY A 186 -8.43 -3.21 26.53
C GLY A 186 -7.10 -3.53 25.81
N ASN A 187 -7.09 -3.72 24.49
CA ASN A 187 -5.89 -4.16 23.77
C ASN A 187 -5.16 -2.97 23.11
N PRO A 188 -3.88 -2.68 23.50
CA PRO A 188 -3.10 -1.61 22.88
C PRO A 188 -2.95 -1.75 21.36
N ALA A 189 -2.98 -2.97 20.82
CA ALA A 189 -2.90 -3.22 19.40
C ALA A 189 -4.10 -2.62 18.61
N THR A 190 -5.27 -2.53 19.24
CA THR A 190 -6.44 -1.88 18.63
C THR A 190 -6.18 -0.39 18.41
N TYR A 191 -5.57 0.27 19.39
CA TYR A 191 -5.20 1.69 19.25
C TYR A 191 -4.05 1.87 18.28
N ALA A 192 -3.09 0.94 18.25
CA ALA A 192 -2.00 0.94 17.26
C ALA A 192 -2.56 0.83 15.83
N LEU A 193 -3.56 -0.02 15.61
CA LEU A 193 -4.24 -0.17 14.32
C LEU A 193 -4.93 1.14 13.91
N LEU A 194 -5.69 1.75 14.79
CA LEU A 194 -6.43 2.98 14.49
C LEU A 194 -5.49 4.18 14.26
N VAL A 195 -4.53 4.38 15.15
CA VAL A 195 -3.56 5.48 15.05
C VAL A 195 -2.61 5.25 13.87
N GLY A 196 -2.10 4.04 13.71
CA GLY A 196 -1.20 3.67 12.61
C GLY A 196 -1.87 3.80 11.25
N GLY A 197 -3.08 3.27 11.10
CA GLY A 197 -3.85 3.38 9.86
C GLY A 197 -4.23 4.83 9.54
N GLY A 198 -4.72 5.58 10.51
CA GLY A 198 -5.03 7.00 10.34
C GLY A 198 -3.80 7.84 9.97
N ALA A 199 -2.68 7.63 10.66
CA ALA A 199 -1.41 8.29 10.36
C ALA A 199 -0.92 7.92 8.95
N ALA A 200 -0.93 6.62 8.61
CA ALA A 200 -0.51 6.14 7.30
C ALA A 200 -1.31 6.80 6.17
N PHE A 201 -2.62 6.86 6.31
CA PHE A 201 -3.50 7.49 5.33
C PHE A 201 -3.19 8.98 5.16
N LEU A 202 -3.00 9.72 6.26
CA LEU A 202 -2.66 11.15 6.23
C LEU A 202 -1.29 11.40 5.60
N LEU A 203 -0.28 10.59 5.95
CA LEU A 203 1.06 10.71 5.41
C LEU A 203 1.08 10.41 3.91
N LEU A 204 0.41 9.34 3.49
CA LEU A 204 0.32 8.95 2.08
C LEU A 204 -0.36 10.04 1.26
N THR A 205 -1.50 10.52 1.73
CA THR A 205 -2.23 11.59 1.04
C THR A 205 -1.36 12.85 0.90
N THR A 206 -0.64 13.23 1.97
CA THR A 206 0.27 14.38 1.94
C THR A 206 1.46 14.15 1.01
N ALA A 207 2.03 12.94 1.01
CA ALA A 207 3.15 12.58 0.13
C ALA A 207 2.75 12.69 -1.35
N LEU A 208 1.57 12.17 -1.69
CA LEU A 208 1.05 12.20 -3.07
C LEU A 208 0.62 13.58 -3.55
N GLN A 209 0.15 14.44 -2.64
CA GLN A 209 -0.22 15.82 -2.98
C GLN A 209 0.97 16.76 -3.16
N ARG A 210 2.07 16.51 -2.45
CA ARG A 210 3.17 17.47 -2.32
C ARG A 210 4.53 16.96 -2.80
N GLY A 211 4.59 15.80 -3.45
CA GLY A 211 5.85 15.19 -3.89
C GLY A 211 5.71 14.30 -5.11
N SER A 212 6.82 13.71 -5.53
CA SER A 212 6.82 12.70 -6.60
C SER A 212 6.05 11.45 -6.16
N VAL A 213 5.05 11.09 -6.94
CA VAL A 213 4.22 9.90 -6.71
C VAL A 213 5.09 8.64 -6.67
N THR A 214 6.06 8.52 -7.59
CA THR A 214 6.99 7.39 -7.65
C THR A 214 7.81 7.25 -6.37
N THR A 215 8.37 8.37 -5.86
CA THR A 215 9.18 8.36 -4.65
C THR A 215 8.35 8.04 -3.42
N ALA A 216 7.14 8.60 -3.32
CA ALA A 216 6.21 8.33 -2.23
C ALA A 216 5.78 6.85 -2.22
N THR A 217 5.41 6.32 -3.40
CA THR A 217 4.99 4.91 -3.53
C THR A 217 6.15 3.94 -3.27
N ALA A 218 7.36 4.27 -3.71
CA ALA A 218 8.53 3.46 -3.39
C ALA A 218 8.79 3.39 -1.88
N GLY A 219 8.71 4.54 -1.18
CA GLY A 219 8.80 4.59 0.27
C GLY A 219 7.70 3.78 0.95
N LEU A 220 6.46 3.93 0.49
CA LEU A 220 5.30 3.17 0.98
C LEU A 220 5.55 1.66 0.91
N VAL A 221 5.86 1.14 -0.28
CA VAL A 221 6.07 -0.31 -0.49
C VAL A 221 7.21 -0.84 0.38
N ILE A 222 8.32 -0.13 0.48
CA ILE A 222 9.46 -0.53 1.33
C ILE A 222 9.05 -0.58 2.81
N GLY A 223 8.37 0.46 3.32
CA GLY A 223 7.96 0.55 4.71
C GLY A 223 6.91 -0.50 5.09
N GLU A 224 5.92 -0.72 4.21
CA GLU A 224 4.82 -1.67 4.41
C GLU A 224 5.26 -3.14 4.31
N THR A 225 6.33 -3.43 3.54
CA THR A 225 6.76 -4.81 3.35
C THR A 225 7.88 -5.24 4.30
N ILE A 226 8.93 -4.43 4.44
CA ILE A 226 10.15 -4.85 5.17
C ILE A 226 9.91 -4.85 6.68
N GLY A 227 9.32 -3.78 7.23
CA GLY A 227 9.10 -3.65 8.66
C GLY A 227 8.25 -4.77 9.25
N PRO A 228 7.03 -4.98 8.76
CA PRO A 228 6.14 -6.04 9.24
C PRO A 228 6.71 -7.44 9.02
N ALA A 229 7.38 -7.69 7.88
CA ALA A 229 8.02 -8.98 7.61
C ALA A 229 9.07 -9.31 8.68
N ALA A 230 9.91 -8.32 9.05
CA ALA A 230 10.90 -8.50 10.12
C ALA A 230 10.23 -8.81 11.47
N VAL A 231 9.15 -8.09 11.81
CA VAL A 231 8.38 -8.35 13.05
C VAL A 231 7.75 -9.75 13.02
N GLY A 232 7.18 -10.16 11.89
CA GLY A 232 6.57 -11.48 11.71
C GLY A 232 7.56 -12.61 11.99
N VAL A 233 8.74 -12.54 11.38
CA VAL A 233 9.77 -13.57 11.50
C VAL A 233 10.41 -13.56 12.91
N VAL A 234 10.81 -12.40 13.42
CA VAL A 234 11.60 -12.30 14.66
C VAL A 234 10.73 -12.48 15.91
N TRP A 235 9.59 -11.80 15.97
CA TRP A 235 8.76 -11.76 17.19
C TRP A 235 7.57 -12.70 17.13
N LEU A 236 6.87 -12.81 16.01
CA LEU A 236 5.68 -13.64 15.89
C LEU A 236 6.00 -15.08 15.49
N GLY A 237 7.24 -15.35 15.04
CA GLY A 237 7.70 -16.69 14.73
C GLY A 237 7.17 -17.23 13.40
N ASP A 238 6.90 -16.33 12.43
CA ASP A 238 6.57 -16.71 11.07
C ASP A 238 7.70 -17.56 10.46
N ARG A 239 7.35 -18.69 9.82
CA ARG A 239 8.32 -19.63 9.27
C ARG A 239 8.09 -19.85 7.79
N THR A 240 9.18 -20.16 7.11
CA THR A 240 9.18 -20.70 5.74
C THR A 240 9.14 -22.22 5.79
N ARG A 241 8.85 -22.86 4.68
CA ARG A 241 9.05 -24.30 4.55
C ARG A 241 10.53 -24.64 4.67
N GLU A 242 10.84 -25.72 5.37
CA GLU A 242 12.20 -26.21 5.54
C GLU A 242 12.91 -26.40 4.19
N GLY A 243 14.10 -25.84 4.04
CA GLY A 243 14.90 -25.90 2.82
C GLY A 243 14.48 -24.94 1.71
N LEU A 244 13.42 -24.13 1.91
CA LEU A 244 12.93 -23.14 0.93
C LEU A 244 13.11 -21.69 1.39
N GLU A 245 13.93 -21.45 2.42
CA GLU A 245 14.19 -20.11 2.97
C GLU A 245 14.77 -19.18 1.89
N TRP A 246 15.69 -19.69 1.08
CA TRP A 246 16.27 -18.94 -0.04
C TRP A 246 15.21 -18.54 -1.07
N LEU A 247 14.24 -19.43 -1.33
CA LEU A 247 13.15 -19.18 -2.29
C LEU A 247 12.19 -18.12 -1.75
N ALA A 248 11.94 -18.10 -0.43
CA ALA A 248 11.14 -17.07 0.22
C ALA A 248 11.81 -15.69 0.10
N VAL A 249 13.10 -15.61 0.41
CA VAL A 249 13.88 -14.36 0.29
C VAL A 249 13.92 -13.89 -1.16
N LEU A 250 14.24 -14.79 -2.10
CA LEU A 250 14.29 -14.44 -3.52
C LEU A 250 12.90 -13.99 -4.03
N GLY A 251 11.85 -14.73 -3.72
CA GLY A 251 10.48 -14.39 -4.12
C GLY A 251 10.02 -13.05 -3.54
N PHE A 252 10.36 -12.76 -2.28
CA PHE A 252 10.08 -11.47 -1.65
C PHE A 252 10.79 -10.32 -2.38
N VAL A 253 12.10 -10.45 -2.62
CA VAL A 253 12.89 -9.44 -3.34
C VAL A 253 12.35 -9.23 -4.75
N VAL A 254 12.08 -10.31 -5.48
CA VAL A 254 11.55 -10.25 -6.86
C VAL A 254 10.18 -9.57 -6.89
N ALA A 255 9.27 -9.90 -5.96
CA ALA A 255 7.95 -9.28 -5.88
C ALA A 255 8.04 -7.77 -5.57
N VAL A 256 8.87 -7.38 -4.59
CA VAL A 256 9.07 -5.98 -4.21
C VAL A 256 9.73 -5.19 -5.35
N VAL A 257 10.78 -5.72 -5.98
CA VAL A 257 11.44 -5.06 -7.11
C VAL A 257 10.48 -4.89 -8.30
N GLY A 258 9.68 -5.91 -8.60
CA GLY A 258 8.65 -5.82 -9.63
C GLY A 258 7.58 -4.76 -9.33
N ALA A 259 7.12 -4.69 -8.07
CA ALA A 259 6.17 -3.67 -7.62
C ALA A 259 6.76 -2.25 -7.71
N LEU A 260 8.02 -2.07 -7.30
CA LEU A 260 8.73 -0.79 -7.42
C LEU A 260 8.95 -0.38 -8.88
N ALA A 261 9.24 -1.34 -9.76
CA ALA A 261 9.33 -1.08 -11.19
C ALA A 261 7.99 -0.59 -11.74
N LEU A 262 6.86 -1.24 -11.39
CA LEU A 262 5.53 -0.78 -11.79
C LEU A 262 5.19 0.61 -11.27
N ALA A 263 5.58 0.94 -10.05
CA ALA A 263 5.38 2.28 -9.49
C ALA A 263 6.06 3.38 -10.34
N ARG A 264 7.23 3.09 -10.93
CA ARG A 264 7.93 4.01 -11.84
C ARG A 264 7.19 4.27 -13.14
N PHE A 265 6.51 3.25 -13.69
CA PHE A 265 5.79 3.37 -14.96
C PHE A 265 4.39 3.96 -14.82
N GLY A 266 3.84 4.01 -13.60
CA GLY A 266 2.55 4.64 -13.32
C GLY A 266 2.55 6.18 -13.44
N GLU A 267 3.73 6.80 -13.54
CA GLU A 267 3.89 8.19 -13.94
C GLU A 267 3.94 8.25 -15.48
N ALA A 268 2.78 8.35 -16.13
CA ALA A 268 2.77 8.76 -17.54
C ALA A 268 3.49 10.11 -17.67
N PRO A 269 4.39 10.30 -18.67
CA PRO A 269 5.00 11.60 -18.89
C PRO A 269 3.89 12.61 -19.03
N ALA A 270 3.93 13.67 -18.22
CA ALA A 270 3.12 14.85 -18.43
C ALA A 270 3.35 15.24 -19.90
N SER A 271 2.31 15.06 -20.72
CA SER A 271 2.32 15.36 -22.12
C SER A 271 3.03 16.68 -22.34
N GLY A 272 4.14 16.67 -23.07
CA GLY A 272 4.90 17.86 -23.47
C GLY A 272 4.00 18.83 -24.21
N GLY A 273 3.31 19.66 -23.48
CA GLY A 273 2.66 20.87 -23.96
C GLY A 273 3.69 21.99 -23.99
N GLY A 274 4.53 22.02 -25.02
CA GLY A 274 5.54 23.05 -25.12
C GLY A 274 6.38 23.00 -26.38
N ALA A 275 5.76 22.88 -27.54
CA ALA A 275 6.47 23.11 -28.80
C ALA A 275 5.51 23.44 -29.95
N VAL A 276 4.68 24.44 -29.78
CA VAL A 276 4.07 25.19 -30.92
C VAL A 276 3.90 26.63 -30.46
N GLU A 277 5.02 27.32 -30.28
CA GLU A 277 5.03 28.76 -30.23
C GLU A 277 6.36 29.20 -30.86
N GLY A 278 6.35 29.47 -32.15
CA GLY A 278 7.54 29.95 -32.84
C GLY A 278 7.54 29.78 -34.37
N ALA A 279 6.39 29.95 -35.01
CA ALA A 279 6.39 30.07 -36.47
C ALA A 279 5.21 30.95 -36.92
N GLY A 280 5.35 32.24 -36.79
CA GLY A 280 4.32 33.18 -37.28
C GLY A 280 4.59 34.66 -37.07
N GLU A 281 5.84 35.09 -37.21
CA GLU A 281 6.13 36.50 -37.45
C GLU A 281 7.36 36.61 -38.36
N LEU A 282 7.09 36.64 -39.68
CA LEU A 282 7.89 37.27 -40.73
C LEU A 282 7.11 37.08 -42.05
N GLY A 283 6.32 38.10 -42.44
CA GLY A 283 5.65 38.17 -43.71
C GLY A 283 4.72 39.37 -43.77
#